data_586e1e5c689ed6dfce4a06560d0ef848
#
_entry.id   586e1e5c689ed6dfce4a06560d0ef848
#
_cell.length_a   1.000
_cell.length_b   1.000
_cell.length_c   1.000
_cell.angle_alpha   90.00
_cell.angle_beta   90.00
_cell.angle_gamma   90.00
#
_symmetry.space_group_name_H-M   'P 1'
#
loop_
_entity.id
_entity.type
_entity.pdbx_description
1 polymer ?
#
loop_
_entity_poly.entity_id
_entity_poly.type
_entity_poly.pdbx_seq_one_letter_code
_entity_poly.pdbx_strand_id
1 'polypeptide(L)'
;EWIALSEENADYFQEIRNIWEVATPAVDPEKIDTGKALAQVKSRIHATSQVPAKKTRFITYCQRIAAILLLPAIIAIVALMMKKDHQEPLIAYNEVTAPYGMVSSLTLPDSSKVWLNAGSTLKYPTAFTSNVREVEMSGEAYFEVHADKEHPFIVNTGDLKVTATGTAFNICCFAKAQEEVITLVTGKVAVSHENNIKHLLPGQQLNYQRASKSMEITDIDTYKYISWKDGILAFRDDPLKSIFNRLEQVYQVRFILKDTSINLFTYRATFKGETLDEILDYMGMSIPITFRTTETEKEGNDSINVRTIEVYKN
;
A
#
# COMPACT_ATOMS: atom_id res chain seq x y z
N GLU A 1 -110.22 38.35 8.36
CA GLU A 1 -110.82 38.11 9.69
C GLU A 1 -109.79 37.69 10.71
N TRP A 2 -108.96 36.70 10.44
CA TRP A 2 -107.95 36.24 11.38
C TRP A 2 -106.93 37.32 11.83
N ILE A 3 -106.54 38.23 10.94
CA ILE A 3 -105.64 39.35 11.19
C ILE A 3 -106.26 40.34 12.17
N ALA A 4 -107.58 40.46 12.20
CA ALA A 4 -108.27 41.42 13.04
C ALA A 4 -108.60 40.88 14.46
N LEU A 5 -108.25 39.63 14.78
CA LEU A 5 -108.55 38.96 16.03
C LEU A 5 -107.56 39.21 17.16
N SER A 6 -106.31 39.59 16.80
CA SER A 6 -105.31 40.00 17.74
C SER A 6 -104.21 40.80 17.08
N GLU A 7 -103.51 41.64 17.78
CA GLU A 7 -102.40 42.43 17.34
C GLU A 7 -101.17 41.47 16.97
N GLU A 8 -101.03 40.36 17.64
CA GLU A 8 -100.04 39.40 17.42
C GLU A 8 -100.24 38.68 16.07
N ASN A 9 -101.48 38.47 15.60
CA ASN A 9 -101.78 37.92 14.28
C ASN A 9 -101.46 38.90 13.17
N ALA A 10 -101.59 40.18 13.44
CA ALA A 10 -101.23 41.26 12.48
C ALA A 10 -99.72 41.30 12.27
N ASP A 11 -98.98 41.25 13.36
CA ASP A 11 -97.48 41.21 13.32
C ASP A 11 -96.97 39.98 12.63
N TYR A 12 -97.52 38.82 12.93
CA TYR A 12 -97.14 37.59 12.28
C TYR A 12 -97.44 37.57 10.74
N PHE A 13 -98.57 38.22 10.36
CA PHE A 13 -98.87 38.38 8.93
C PHE A 13 -97.92 39.35 8.25
N GLN A 14 -97.51 40.38 8.92
CA GLN A 14 -96.50 41.30 8.39
C GLN A 14 -95.15 40.68 8.23
N GLU A 15 -94.72 39.85 9.18
CA GLU A 15 -93.47 39.08 9.05
C GLU A 15 -93.48 38.09 7.85
N ILE A 16 -94.56 37.36 7.71
CA ILE A 16 -94.70 36.42 6.59
C ILE A 16 -94.79 37.19 5.25
N ARG A 17 -95.44 38.33 5.24
CA ARG A 17 -95.53 39.18 4.03
C ARG A 17 -94.17 39.75 3.65
N ASN A 18 -93.38 40.15 4.59
CA ASN A 18 -92.02 40.64 4.38
C ASN A 18 -91.13 39.51 3.80
N ILE A 19 -91.24 38.28 4.34
CA ILE A 19 -90.56 37.13 3.85
C ILE A 19 -90.97 36.83 2.42
N TRP A 20 -92.26 36.93 2.14
CA TRP A 20 -92.81 36.67 0.81
C TRP A 20 -92.37 37.70 -0.22
N GLU A 21 -92.35 38.96 0.15
CA GLU A 21 -91.88 40.05 -0.74
C GLU A 21 -90.38 39.94 -1.03
N VAL A 22 -89.59 39.50 -0.07
CA VAL A 22 -88.13 39.26 -0.26
C VAL A 22 -87.89 37.95 -1.03
N ALA A 23 -88.76 36.96 -0.88
CA ALA A 23 -88.62 35.67 -1.55
C ALA A 23 -89.18 35.63 -2.97
N THR A 24 -90.04 36.66 -3.32
CA THR A 24 -90.52 36.78 -4.69
C THR A 24 -89.39 37.26 -5.61
N PRO A 25 -89.01 36.52 -6.62
CA PRO A 25 -87.96 36.96 -7.50
C PRO A 25 -88.31 38.28 -8.18
N ALA A 26 -87.49 39.29 -8.07
CA ALA A 26 -87.66 40.61 -8.66
C ALA A 26 -87.77 40.59 -10.19
N VAL A 27 -87.68 39.44 -10.80
CA VAL A 27 -87.68 39.26 -12.27
C VAL A 27 -88.68 38.16 -12.58
N ASP A 28 -89.67 38.50 -13.43
CA ASP A 28 -90.63 37.56 -13.97
C ASP A 28 -89.95 36.49 -14.82
N PRO A 29 -90.03 35.21 -14.43
CA PRO A 29 -89.32 34.13 -15.13
C PRO A 29 -89.77 33.99 -16.63
N GLU A 30 -90.98 34.40 -16.99
CA GLU A 30 -91.48 34.34 -18.36
C GLU A 30 -90.95 35.47 -19.29
N LYS A 31 -90.32 36.47 -18.71
CA LYS A 31 -89.66 37.57 -19.43
C LYS A 31 -88.15 37.38 -19.63
N ILE A 32 -87.64 36.27 -19.21
CA ILE A 32 -86.24 35.97 -19.41
C ILE A 32 -86.06 35.25 -20.76
N ASP A 33 -85.42 35.91 -21.68
CA ASP A 33 -85.02 35.29 -22.97
C ASP A 33 -83.78 34.37 -22.70
N THR A 34 -84.13 33.11 -22.42
CA THR A 34 -83.15 32.07 -22.12
C THR A 34 -82.24 31.79 -23.29
N GLY A 35 -82.75 31.99 -24.56
CA GLY A 35 -81.98 31.85 -25.75
C GLY A 35 -80.86 32.86 -25.88
N LYS A 36 -81.14 34.11 -25.51
CA LYS A 36 -80.21 35.22 -25.57
C LYS A 36 -79.14 35.11 -24.42
N ALA A 37 -79.59 34.66 -23.31
CA ALA A 37 -78.65 34.38 -22.16
C ALA A 37 -77.71 33.23 -22.49
N LEU A 38 -78.19 32.12 -23.06
CA LEU A 38 -77.40 31.00 -23.50
C LEU A 38 -76.44 31.38 -24.64
N ALA A 39 -76.85 32.21 -25.57
CA ALA A 39 -75.97 32.72 -26.62
C ALA A 39 -74.83 33.58 -26.06
N GLN A 40 -75.13 34.45 -25.07
CA GLN A 40 -74.13 35.24 -24.41
C GLN A 40 -73.13 34.39 -23.64
N VAL A 41 -73.55 33.36 -22.93
CA VAL A 41 -72.65 32.43 -22.23
C VAL A 41 -71.81 31.65 -23.25
N LYS A 42 -72.38 31.13 -24.30
CA LYS A 42 -71.64 30.45 -25.39
C LYS A 42 -70.65 31.36 -26.08
N SER A 43 -70.95 32.63 -26.32
CA SER A 43 -70.01 33.58 -26.89
C SER A 43 -68.83 33.88 -25.95
N ARG A 44 -69.09 33.97 -24.67
CA ARG A 44 -68.03 34.16 -23.65
C ARG A 44 -67.15 32.94 -23.54
N ILE A 45 -67.71 31.70 -23.57
CA ILE A 45 -66.95 30.48 -23.56
C ILE A 45 -66.06 30.37 -24.81
N HIS A 46 -66.57 30.72 -25.98
CA HIS A 46 -65.80 30.71 -27.24
C HIS A 46 -64.72 31.80 -27.25
N ALA A 47 -64.97 32.96 -26.66
CA ALA A 47 -63.99 34.04 -26.56
C ALA A 47 -62.85 33.70 -25.59
N THR A 48 -63.13 32.92 -24.57
CA THR A 48 -62.11 32.48 -23.59
C THR A 48 -61.25 31.30 -24.10
N SER A 49 -61.71 30.60 -25.14
CA SER A 49 -60.97 29.45 -25.72
C SER A 49 -59.88 29.82 -26.75
N GLN A 50 -59.77 31.11 -27.10
CA GLN A 50 -58.69 31.58 -27.99
C GLN A 50 -57.48 32.08 -27.16
N VAL A 51 -56.80 31.18 -26.41
CA VAL A 51 -55.45 31.42 -25.98
C VAL A 51 -54.53 31.27 -27.19
N PRO A 52 -53.71 32.23 -27.56
CA PRO A 52 -52.91 32.15 -28.78
C PRO A 52 -51.85 31.05 -28.64
N ALA A 53 -51.99 29.99 -29.42
CA ALA A 53 -51.09 28.83 -29.48
C ALA A 53 -49.67 29.14 -30.03
N LYS A 54 -49.22 30.39 -29.96
CA LYS A 54 -47.89 30.80 -30.48
C LYS A 54 -46.72 30.62 -29.56
N LYS A 55 -46.91 30.37 -28.27
CA LYS A 55 -45.78 30.18 -27.31
C LYS A 55 -45.30 28.72 -27.15
N THR A 56 -46.09 27.75 -27.52
CA THR A 56 -45.77 26.32 -27.31
C THR A 56 -44.69 25.78 -28.25
N ARG A 57 -44.59 26.29 -29.47
CA ARG A 57 -43.57 25.80 -30.44
C ARG A 57 -42.13 26.17 -30.01
N PHE A 58 -41.93 27.35 -29.47
CA PHE A 58 -40.60 27.79 -28.99
C PHE A 58 -40.18 26.99 -27.77
N ILE A 59 -41.08 26.78 -26.79
CA ILE A 59 -40.80 25.99 -25.59
C ILE A 59 -40.49 24.52 -25.93
N THR A 60 -41.27 23.92 -26.87
CA THR A 60 -40.99 22.54 -27.30
C THR A 60 -39.69 22.43 -28.12
N TYR A 61 -39.30 23.47 -28.84
CA TYR A 61 -38.00 23.50 -29.52
C TYR A 61 -36.86 23.61 -28.53
N CYS A 62 -36.96 24.48 -27.54
CA CYS A 62 -35.99 24.57 -26.42
C CYS A 62 -35.89 23.28 -25.59
N GLN A 63 -37.03 22.62 -25.33
CA GLN A 63 -37.05 21.32 -24.63
C GLN A 63 -36.35 20.21 -25.44
N ARG A 64 -36.53 20.18 -26.75
CA ARG A 64 -35.85 19.19 -27.63
C ARG A 64 -34.34 19.44 -27.69
N ILE A 65 -33.91 20.71 -27.79
CA ILE A 65 -32.49 21.06 -27.76
C ILE A 65 -31.90 20.73 -26.39
N ALA A 66 -32.60 21.06 -25.29
CA ALA A 66 -32.16 20.73 -23.96
C ALA A 66 -32.00 19.22 -23.74
N ALA A 67 -32.95 18.40 -24.25
CA ALA A 67 -32.87 16.94 -24.17
C ALA A 67 -31.68 16.36 -24.96
N ILE A 68 -31.41 16.93 -26.15
CA ILE A 68 -30.28 16.50 -26.99
C ILE A 68 -28.93 16.86 -26.35
N LEU A 69 -28.83 18.00 -25.65
CA LEU A 69 -27.60 18.43 -24.97
C LEU A 69 -27.41 17.79 -23.59
N LEU A 70 -28.50 17.41 -22.91
CA LEU A 70 -28.49 16.86 -21.59
C LEU A 70 -27.91 15.42 -21.58
N LEU A 71 -28.22 14.63 -22.60
CA LEU A 71 -27.73 13.25 -22.71
C LEU A 71 -26.21 13.17 -22.86
N PRO A 72 -25.54 13.89 -23.79
CA PRO A 72 -24.08 13.91 -23.85
C PRO A 72 -23.45 14.57 -22.62
N ALA A 73 -24.12 15.57 -22.00
CA ALA A 73 -23.61 16.17 -20.76
C ALA A 73 -23.63 15.17 -19.60
N ILE A 74 -24.69 14.37 -19.44
CA ILE A 74 -24.74 13.30 -18.45
C ILE A 74 -23.68 12.24 -18.75
N ILE A 75 -23.51 11.82 -19.99
CA ILE A 75 -22.47 10.87 -20.39
C ILE A 75 -21.08 11.43 -20.08
N ALA A 76 -20.82 12.71 -20.36
CA ALA A 76 -19.56 13.36 -20.03
C ALA A 76 -19.32 13.44 -18.53
N ILE A 77 -20.34 13.77 -17.73
CA ILE A 77 -20.25 13.81 -16.26
C ILE A 77 -20.00 12.40 -15.71
N VAL A 78 -20.71 11.38 -16.20
CA VAL A 78 -20.49 9.99 -15.80
C VAL A 78 -19.09 9.52 -16.22
N ALA A 79 -18.64 9.85 -17.44
CA ALA A 79 -17.29 9.53 -17.90
C ALA A 79 -16.19 10.27 -17.07
N LEU A 80 -16.44 11.51 -16.65
CA LEU A 80 -15.54 12.24 -15.75
C LEU A 80 -15.56 11.68 -14.33
N MET A 81 -16.72 11.24 -13.83
CA MET A 81 -16.82 10.55 -12.53
C MET A 81 -16.23 9.14 -12.58
N MET A 82 -16.29 8.45 -13.71
CA MET A 82 -15.65 7.16 -13.93
C MET A 82 -14.14 7.29 -14.20
N LYS A 83 -13.66 8.42 -14.69
CA LYS A 83 -12.28 8.86 -14.56
C LYS A 83 -12.04 9.25 -13.08
N LYS A 84 -12.24 8.31 -12.16
CA LYS A 84 -11.64 8.38 -10.83
C LYS A 84 -10.16 8.56 -11.10
N ASP A 85 -9.63 9.75 -10.85
CA ASP A 85 -8.20 9.97 -10.83
C ASP A 85 -7.60 8.83 -10.01
N HIS A 86 -6.99 7.87 -10.67
CA HIS A 86 -5.97 7.05 -10.07
C HIS A 86 -4.77 8.01 -9.87
N GLN A 87 -4.95 8.99 -9.01
CA GLN A 87 -3.80 9.54 -8.30
C GLN A 87 -3.31 8.33 -7.48
N GLU A 88 -2.36 7.63 -8.04
CA GLU A 88 -1.56 6.72 -7.24
C GLU A 88 -1.14 7.52 -6.02
N PRO A 89 -1.52 7.10 -4.81
CA PRO A 89 -1.14 7.83 -3.62
C PRO A 89 0.37 7.97 -3.70
N LEU A 90 0.88 9.20 -3.55
CA LEU A 90 2.32 9.44 -3.44
C LEU A 90 2.80 8.65 -2.23
N ILE A 91 3.26 7.42 -2.49
CA ILE A 91 3.75 6.53 -1.45
C ILE A 91 5.11 7.07 -1.05
N ALA A 92 5.21 7.60 0.15
CA ALA A 92 6.48 7.95 0.74
C ALA A 92 7.22 6.66 1.12
N TYR A 93 8.54 6.64 0.92
CA TYR A 93 9.41 5.53 1.30
C TYR A 93 10.27 5.93 2.48
N ASN A 94 10.44 5.00 3.39
CA ASN A 94 11.45 5.05 4.44
C ASN A 94 12.67 4.25 3.98
N GLU A 95 13.86 4.75 4.31
CA GLU A 95 15.11 4.03 4.12
C GLU A 95 15.84 3.96 5.46
N VAL A 96 16.20 2.75 5.86
CA VAL A 96 16.88 2.47 7.12
C VAL A 96 18.18 1.75 6.81
N THR A 97 19.30 2.30 7.32
CA THR A 97 20.62 1.69 7.18
C THR A 97 21.13 1.31 8.57
N ALA A 98 21.57 0.07 8.74
CA ALA A 98 22.25 -0.38 9.95
C ALA A 98 23.72 0.09 9.91
N PRO A 99 24.19 0.81 10.94
CA PRO A 99 25.59 1.20 11.04
C PRO A 99 26.51 -0.04 11.09
N TYR A 100 27.75 0.13 10.65
CA TYR A 100 28.75 -0.93 10.82
C TYR A 100 28.96 -1.27 12.30
N GLY A 101 29.16 -2.54 12.59
CA GLY A 101 29.33 -3.05 13.96
C GLY A 101 28.03 -3.20 14.75
N MET A 102 26.88 -2.89 14.17
CA MET A 102 25.60 -2.91 14.86
C MET A 102 24.56 -3.68 14.07
N VAL A 103 23.65 -4.33 14.80
CA VAL A 103 22.40 -4.90 14.27
C VAL A 103 21.28 -3.93 14.58
N SER A 104 20.53 -3.54 13.57
CA SER A 104 19.34 -2.71 13.71
C SER A 104 18.09 -3.56 13.56
N SER A 105 17.06 -3.34 14.37
CA SER A 105 15.77 -4.02 14.23
C SER A 105 14.64 -3.01 14.08
N LEU A 106 13.65 -3.35 13.24
CA LEU A 106 12.47 -2.52 13.00
C LEU A 106 11.23 -3.38 12.77
N THR A 107 10.09 -2.78 12.98
CA THR A 107 8.79 -3.37 12.63
C THR A 107 8.21 -2.60 11.45
N LEU A 108 7.81 -3.32 10.40
CA LEU A 108 7.20 -2.77 9.21
C LEU A 108 5.71 -2.45 9.43
N PRO A 109 5.07 -1.67 8.52
CA PRO A 109 3.65 -1.31 8.63
C PRO A 109 2.66 -2.50 8.68
N ASP A 110 3.07 -3.67 8.14
CA ASP A 110 2.29 -4.91 8.15
C ASP A 110 2.54 -5.78 9.40
N SER A 111 3.27 -5.26 10.39
CA SER A 111 3.73 -5.97 11.60
C SER A 111 4.80 -7.03 11.35
N SER A 112 5.36 -7.13 10.17
CA SER A 112 6.57 -7.94 9.92
C SER A 112 7.76 -7.34 10.66
N LYS A 113 8.64 -8.20 11.20
CA LYS A 113 9.85 -7.77 11.89
C LYS A 113 11.06 -8.02 11.01
N VAL A 114 11.99 -7.07 11.03
CA VAL A 114 13.22 -7.14 10.25
C VAL A 114 14.41 -6.80 11.15
N TRP A 115 15.46 -7.60 11.05
CA TRP A 115 16.77 -7.30 11.58
C TRP A 115 17.71 -7.03 10.41
N LEU A 116 18.43 -5.94 10.46
CA LEU A 116 19.44 -5.55 9.48
C LEU A 116 20.82 -5.75 10.10
N ASN A 117 21.66 -6.49 9.41
CA ASN A 117 23.07 -6.65 9.81
C ASN A 117 23.87 -5.39 9.45
N ALA A 118 25.08 -5.28 10.01
CA ALA A 118 25.99 -4.17 9.78
C ALA A 118 26.15 -3.81 8.30
N GLY A 119 26.04 -2.52 7.96
CA GLY A 119 26.18 -2.00 6.59
C GLY A 119 25.02 -2.36 5.63
N SER A 120 23.91 -2.88 6.14
CA SER A 120 22.74 -3.25 5.35
C SER A 120 21.72 -2.11 5.31
N THR A 121 21.02 -2.01 4.19
CA THR A 121 19.97 -1.01 3.95
C THR A 121 18.67 -1.68 3.54
N LEU A 122 17.55 -1.18 4.08
CA LEU A 122 16.19 -1.57 3.72
C LEU A 122 15.39 -0.33 3.36
N LYS A 123 14.74 -0.37 2.18
CA LYS A 123 13.81 0.65 1.72
C LYS A 123 12.41 0.04 1.63
N TYR A 124 11.44 0.68 2.25
CA TYR A 124 10.06 0.20 2.33
C TYR A 124 9.06 1.36 2.32
N PRO A 125 7.82 1.16 1.81
CA PRO A 125 6.79 2.20 1.79
C PRO A 125 6.28 2.48 3.21
N THR A 126 5.82 3.72 3.46
CA THR A 126 5.19 4.10 4.74
C THR A 126 3.90 3.33 5.02
N ALA A 127 3.24 2.81 3.96
CA ALA A 127 2.09 1.91 4.03
C ALA A 127 2.06 1.00 2.79
N PHE A 128 1.68 -0.27 2.97
CA PHE A 128 1.44 -1.19 1.87
C PHE A 128 0.02 -1.00 1.35
N THR A 129 -0.13 -0.29 0.23
CA THR A 129 -1.43 0.06 -0.37
C THR A 129 -1.79 -0.77 -1.60
N SER A 130 -0.85 -1.59 -2.08
CA SER A 130 -1.03 -2.48 -3.22
C SER A 130 -1.39 -3.90 -2.79
N ASN A 131 -1.72 -4.76 -3.77
CA ASN A 131 -1.99 -6.18 -3.55
C ASN A 131 -0.72 -6.98 -3.15
N VAL A 132 0.42 -6.32 -3.07
CA VAL A 132 1.70 -6.91 -2.63
C VAL A 132 2.38 -5.99 -1.63
N ARG A 133 3.17 -6.57 -0.72
CA ARG A 133 4.00 -5.89 0.27
C ARG A 133 5.45 -5.95 -0.22
N GLU A 134 5.88 -4.90 -0.91
CA GLU A 134 7.18 -4.89 -1.59
C GLU A 134 8.18 -4.02 -0.85
N VAL A 135 9.40 -4.52 -0.69
CA VAL A 135 10.53 -3.83 -0.08
C VAL A 135 11.79 -4.07 -0.91
N GLU A 136 12.76 -3.15 -0.83
CA GLU A 136 14.06 -3.26 -1.49
C GLU A 136 15.15 -3.35 -0.42
N MET A 137 16.17 -4.18 -0.63
CA MET A 137 17.26 -4.29 0.31
C MET A 137 18.62 -4.47 -0.37
N SER A 138 19.67 -4.09 0.35
CA SER A 138 21.06 -4.45 0.06
C SER A 138 21.77 -4.79 1.37
N GLY A 139 22.63 -5.79 1.36
CA GLY A 139 23.33 -6.28 2.55
C GLY A 139 22.75 -7.57 3.09
N GLU A 140 22.67 -7.73 4.39
CA GLU A 140 22.12 -8.92 5.05
C GLU A 140 20.97 -8.55 5.99
N ALA A 141 19.83 -9.24 5.83
CA ALA A 141 18.66 -9.04 6.66
C ALA A 141 17.95 -10.36 6.97
N TYR A 142 17.43 -10.44 8.20
CA TYR A 142 16.54 -11.51 8.65
C TYR A 142 15.13 -10.97 8.77
N PHE A 143 14.17 -11.70 8.20
CA PHE A 143 12.76 -11.33 8.14
C PHE A 143 11.92 -12.33 8.93
N GLU A 144 11.00 -11.83 9.75
CA GLU A 144 9.86 -12.57 10.29
C GLU A 144 8.59 -11.95 9.70
N VAL A 145 8.14 -12.48 8.59
CA VAL A 145 7.03 -11.94 7.81
C VAL A 145 5.70 -12.33 8.41
N HIS A 146 4.85 -11.32 8.66
CA HIS A 146 3.47 -11.54 9.10
C HIS A 146 2.69 -12.37 8.07
N ALA A 147 1.94 -13.38 8.56
CA ALA A 147 1.23 -14.32 7.70
C ALA A 147 0.04 -13.65 7.00
N ASP A 148 0.12 -13.48 5.69
CA ASP A 148 -0.95 -13.01 4.82
C ASP A 148 -0.74 -13.62 3.43
N LYS A 149 -1.67 -14.50 3.02
CA LYS A 149 -1.62 -15.20 1.73
C LYS A 149 -2.21 -14.38 0.59
N GLU A 150 -3.08 -13.42 0.91
CA GLU A 150 -3.75 -12.58 -0.10
C GLU A 150 -2.82 -11.47 -0.58
N HIS A 151 -1.93 -10.98 0.31
CA HIS A 151 -0.96 -9.95 -0.01
C HIS A 151 0.47 -10.49 0.21
N PRO A 152 1.09 -11.13 -0.79
CA PRO A 152 2.44 -11.66 -0.65
C PRO A 152 3.46 -10.57 -0.32
N PHE A 153 4.45 -10.93 0.52
CA PHE A 153 5.58 -10.09 0.87
C PHE A 153 6.73 -10.35 -0.11
N ILE A 154 7.25 -9.31 -0.74
CA ILE A 154 8.28 -9.41 -1.78
C ILE A 154 9.49 -8.59 -1.35
N VAL A 155 10.68 -9.25 -1.33
CA VAL A 155 11.96 -8.58 -1.13
C VAL A 155 12.71 -8.56 -2.45
N ASN A 156 13.04 -7.36 -2.93
CA ASN A 156 13.90 -7.15 -4.09
C ASN A 156 15.34 -6.93 -3.63
N THR A 157 16.26 -7.71 -4.16
CA THR A 157 17.71 -7.58 -3.89
C THR A 157 18.46 -6.92 -5.04
N GLY A 158 17.74 -6.57 -6.11
CA GLY A 158 18.30 -6.12 -7.39
C GLY A 158 18.32 -7.28 -8.42
N ASP A 159 18.98 -8.38 -8.12
CA ASP A 159 19.05 -9.54 -9.00
C ASP A 159 17.90 -10.54 -8.76
N LEU A 160 17.51 -10.72 -7.51
CA LEU A 160 16.49 -11.69 -7.12
C LEU A 160 15.23 -10.99 -6.57
N LYS A 161 14.12 -11.69 -6.76
CA LYS A 161 12.84 -11.38 -6.12
C LYS A 161 12.45 -12.55 -5.21
N VAL A 162 12.40 -12.29 -3.90
CA VAL A 162 12.10 -13.27 -2.86
C VAL A 162 10.68 -13.07 -2.37
N THR A 163 9.80 -14.05 -2.59
CA THR A 163 8.37 -13.96 -2.26
C THR A 163 8.02 -14.85 -1.09
N ALA A 164 7.35 -14.27 -0.08
CA ALA A 164 6.98 -14.90 1.18
C ALA A 164 5.52 -14.61 1.55
N THR A 165 4.86 -15.52 2.29
CA THR A 165 3.46 -15.36 2.72
C THR A 165 3.22 -15.64 4.21
N GLY A 166 4.26 -15.56 5.03
CA GLY A 166 4.26 -15.90 6.46
C GLY A 166 5.41 -16.83 6.76
N THR A 167 6.62 -16.31 6.82
CA THR A 167 7.87 -17.07 6.80
C THR A 167 8.94 -16.36 7.61
N ALA A 168 9.89 -17.14 8.13
CA ALA A 168 11.12 -16.62 8.69
C ALA A 168 12.30 -17.05 7.80
N PHE A 169 13.08 -16.06 7.31
CA PHE A 169 14.19 -16.31 6.38
C PHE A 169 15.25 -15.22 6.47
N ASN A 170 16.47 -15.57 6.05
CA ASN A 170 17.61 -14.66 5.93
C ASN A 170 17.96 -14.44 4.46
N ILE A 171 18.31 -13.22 4.11
CA ILE A 171 18.86 -12.84 2.81
C ILE A 171 20.21 -12.17 3.03
N CYS A 172 21.24 -12.60 2.29
CA CYS A 172 22.54 -11.95 2.21
C CYS A 172 22.83 -11.59 0.75
N CYS A 173 22.78 -10.28 0.40
CA CYS A 173 22.89 -9.76 -0.96
C CYS A 173 23.74 -8.48 -1.02
N PHE A 174 24.94 -8.51 -0.43
CA PHE A 174 25.84 -7.37 -0.52
C PHE A 174 26.23 -7.06 -1.98
N ALA A 175 26.23 -5.78 -2.35
CA ALA A 175 26.45 -5.37 -3.75
C ALA A 175 27.83 -5.81 -4.31
N LYS A 176 28.85 -5.88 -3.45
CA LYS A 176 30.22 -6.33 -3.83
C LYS A 176 30.38 -7.86 -3.81
N ALA A 177 29.40 -8.60 -3.27
CA ALA A 177 29.49 -10.06 -3.22
C ALA A 177 29.23 -10.69 -4.60
N GLN A 178 29.90 -11.80 -4.91
CA GLN A 178 29.71 -12.55 -6.15
C GLN A 178 28.44 -13.39 -6.13
N GLU A 179 27.86 -13.60 -4.96
CA GLU A 179 26.69 -14.44 -4.75
C GLU A 179 25.66 -13.76 -3.84
N GLU A 180 24.41 -14.16 -4.00
CA GLU A 180 23.33 -13.90 -3.07
C GLU A 180 22.88 -15.20 -2.42
N VAL A 181 22.60 -15.12 -1.12
CA VAL A 181 22.29 -16.31 -0.32
C VAL A 181 20.95 -16.10 0.38
N ILE A 182 20.00 -16.99 0.15
CA ILE A 182 18.69 -16.97 0.79
C ILE A 182 18.55 -18.24 1.64
N THR A 183 18.35 -18.11 2.95
CA THR A 183 18.22 -19.20 3.91
C THR A 183 16.83 -19.23 4.49
N LEU A 184 16.08 -20.31 4.33
CA LEU A 184 14.74 -20.47 4.86
C LEU A 184 14.75 -21.19 6.21
N VAL A 185 14.13 -20.55 7.22
CA VAL A 185 14.01 -21.10 8.59
C VAL A 185 12.66 -21.74 8.80
N THR A 186 11.56 -21.03 8.49
CA THR A 186 10.19 -21.54 8.63
C THR A 186 9.30 -21.08 7.48
N GLY A 187 8.28 -21.86 7.15
CA GLY A 187 7.30 -21.51 6.12
C GLY A 187 7.72 -21.94 4.71
N LYS A 188 7.45 -21.10 3.70
CA LYS A 188 7.78 -21.35 2.29
C LYS A 188 8.19 -20.05 1.61
N VAL A 189 9.26 -20.10 0.83
CA VAL A 189 9.76 -18.97 0.04
C VAL A 189 9.89 -19.39 -1.41
N ALA A 190 9.47 -18.51 -2.33
CA ALA A 190 9.78 -18.62 -3.75
C ALA A 190 10.83 -17.55 -4.10
N VAL A 191 11.91 -17.98 -4.75
CA VAL A 191 12.98 -17.11 -5.24
C VAL A 191 12.94 -17.11 -6.75
N SER A 192 12.86 -15.93 -7.36
CA SER A 192 12.81 -15.77 -8.81
C SER A 192 13.92 -14.86 -9.32
N HIS A 193 14.49 -15.25 -10.46
CA HIS A 193 15.36 -14.46 -11.31
C HIS A 193 14.89 -14.61 -12.75
N GLU A 194 14.44 -13.51 -13.37
CA GLU A 194 13.81 -13.56 -14.70
C GLU A 194 12.64 -14.60 -14.72
N ASN A 195 12.72 -15.61 -15.59
CA ASN A 195 11.71 -16.67 -15.72
C ASN A 195 12.02 -17.92 -14.89
N ASN A 196 13.12 -17.94 -14.14
CA ASN A 196 13.52 -19.08 -13.32
C ASN A 196 13.00 -18.90 -11.89
N ILE A 197 12.18 -19.84 -11.40
CA ILE A 197 11.61 -19.80 -10.05
C ILE A 197 12.04 -21.08 -9.31
N LYS A 198 12.54 -20.88 -8.09
CA LYS A 198 12.89 -21.96 -7.16
C LYS A 198 12.10 -21.80 -5.87
N HIS A 199 11.69 -22.92 -5.29
CA HIS A 199 10.99 -22.96 -4.01
C HIS A 199 11.89 -23.59 -2.95
N LEU A 200 12.01 -22.93 -1.79
CA LEU A 200 12.73 -23.44 -0.64
C LEU A 200 11.78 -24.04 0.37
N LEU A 201 12.29 -25.07 1.05
CA LEU A 201 11.71 -25.68 2.24
C LEU A 201 12.53 -25.26 3.49
N PRO A 202 11.96 -25.33 4.69
CA PRO A 202 12.70 -25.08 5.93
C PRO A 202 13.97 -25.93 6.03
N GLY A 203 15.08 -25.28 6.43
CA GLY A 203 16.40 -25.91 6.46
C GLY A 203 17.16 -25.86 5.14
N GLN A 204 16.58 -25.24 4.10
CA GLN A 204 17.24 -25.09 2.80
C GLN A 204 17.81 -23.68 2.62
N GLN A 205 18.89 -23.64 1.84
CA GLN A 205 19.56 -22.42 1.40
C GLN A 205 19.66 -22.41 -0.14
N LEU A 206 19.35 -21.29 -0.75
CA LEU A 206 19.59 -21.02 -2.16
C LEU A 206 20.82 -20.13 -2.29
N ASN A 207 21.77 -20.57 -3.11
CA ASN A 207 22.94 -19.80 -3.53
C ASN A 207 22.73 -19.36 -4.99
N TYR A 208 22.71 -18.05 -5.21
CA TYR A 208 22.64 -17.47 -6.55
C TYR A 208 24.00 -16.88 -6.92
N GLN A 209 24.61 -17.40 -7.97
CA GLN A 209 25.89 -16.91 -8.50
C GLN A 209 25.63 -15.84 -9.56
N ARG A 210 26.02 -14.60 -9.30
CA ARG A 210 25.77 -13.49 -10.21
C ARG A 210 26.42 -13.65 -11.60
N ALA A 211 27.64 -14.20 -11.65
CA ALA A 211 28.39 -14.37 -12.89
C ALA A 211 27.76 -15.39 -13.84
N SER A 212 27.27 -16.52 -13.32
CA SER A 212 26.67 -17.61 -14.10
C SER A 212 25.14 -17.55 -14.11
N LYS A 213 24.51 -16.67 -13.29
CA LYS A 213 23.06 -16.60 -13.05
C LYS A 213 22.46 -17.95 -12.62
N SER A 214 23.27 -18.82 -12.01
CA SER A 214 22.84 -20.14 -11.56
C SER A 214 22.26 -20.07 -10.15
N MET A 215 21.22 -20.86 -9.90
CA MET A 215 20.58 -21.04 -8.60
C MET A 215 20.76 -22.47 -8.14
N GLU A 216 21.42 -22.69 -7.03
CA GLU A 216 21.62 -23.98 -6.39
C GLU A 216 20.95 -24.02 -5.03
N ILE A 217 20.26 -25.12 -4.70
CA ILE A 217 19.63 -25.33 -3.39
C ILE A 217 20.36 -26.44 -2.66
N THR A 218 20.70 -26.18 -1.40
CA THR A 218 21.37 -27.14 -0.49
C THR A 218 20.67 -27.20 0.85
N ASP A 219 20.65 -28.34 1.49
CA ASP A 219 20.20 -28.51 2.88
C ASP A 219 21.31 -28.09 3.82
N ILE A 220 20.99 -27.26 4.83
CA ILE A 220 21.99 -26.67 5.74
C ILE A 220 21.48 -26.59 7.19
N ASP A 221 22.41 -26.41 8.12
CA ASP A 221 22.08 -25.90 9.46
C ASP A 221 21.89 -24.38 9.39
N THR A 222 20.67 -23.94 9.58
CA THR A 222 20.30 -22.51 9.50
C THR A 222 20.90 -21.65 10.60
N TYR A 223 21.25 -22.23 11.77
CA TYR A 223 21.71 -21.48 12.94
C TYR A 223 22.90 -20.56 12.64
N LYS A 224 23.87 -21.07 11.90
CA LYS A 224 25.06 -20.31 11.50
C LYS A 224 24.73 -19.04 10.70
N TYR A 225 23.63 -19.04 9.91
CA TYR A 225 23.25 -17.95 9.02
C TYR A 225 22.29 -16.94 9.66
N ILE A 226 21.72 -17.29 10.83
CA ILE A 226 20.73 -16.43 11.49
C ILE A 226 21.14 -15.95 12.88
N SER A 227 22.19 -16.58 13.47
CA SER A 227 22.64 -16.27 14.84
C SER A 227 23.14 -14.83 15.03
N TRP A 228 23.54 -14.19 13.94
CA TRP A 228 24.03 -12.82 13.96
C TRP A 228 22.98 -11.81 14.46
N LYS A 229 21.68 -12.06 14.22
CA LYS A 229 20.59 -11.20 14.71
C LYS A 229 20.51 -11.15 16.24
N ASP A 230 21.05 -12.15 16.90
CA ASP A 230 21.14 -12.27 18.36
C ASP A 230 22.55 -11.85 18.89
N GLY A 231 23.34 -11.19 18.02
CA GLY A 231 24.72 -10.76 18.36
C GLY A 231 25.72 -11.91 18.44
N ILE A 232 25.44 -13.04 17.77
CA ILE A 232 26.27 -14.24 17.79
C ILE A 232 26.90 -14.46 16.41
N LEU A 233 28.22 -14.53 16.36
CA LEU A 233 28.97 -14.97 15.18
C LEU A 233 29.32 -16.45 15.32
N ALA A 234 28.63 -17.30 14.57
CA ALA A 234 28.84 -18.74 14.59
C ALA A 234 29.55 -19.20 13.31
N PHE A 235 30.68 -19.84 13.47
CA PHE A 235 31.48 -20.49 12.43
C PHE A 235 31.45 -22.00 12.63
N ARG A 236 31.27 -22.77 11.57
CA ARG A 236 31.13 -24.22 11.58
C ARG A 236 31.99 -24.85 10.49
N ASP A 237 33.32 -24.99 10.79
CA ASP A 237 34.34 -25.46 9.86
C ASP A 237 34.40 -24.61 8.57
N ASP A 238 34.21 -23.30 8.74
CA ASP A 238 34.25 -22.35 7.64
C ASP A 238 35.70 -22.11 7.19
N PRO A 239 35.95 -21.99 5.88
CA PRO A 239 37.23 -21.53 5.37
C PRO A 239 37.57 -20.14 5.92
N LEU A 240 38.85 -19.91 6.28
CA LEU A 240 39.28 -18.63 6.87
C LEU A 240 38.93 -17.44 5.98
N LYS A 241 39.00 -17.60 4.67
CA LYS A 241 38.60 -16.56 3.73
C LYS A 241 37.15 -16.11 3.94
N SER A 242 36.24 -17.06 4.14
CA SER A 242 34.81 -16.75 4.40
C SER A 242 34.62 -16.07 5.76
N ILE A 243 35.41 -16.48 6.75
CA ILE A 243 35.39 -15.86 8.09
C ILE A 243 35.88 -14.42 8.01
N PHE A 244 37.02 -14.18 7.37
CA PHE A 244 37.54 -12.82 7.19
C PHE A 244 36.57 -11.94 6.43
N ASN A 245 35.99 -12.40 5.33
CA ASN A 245 34.95 -11.65 4.61
C ASN A 245 33.79 -11.24 5.53
N ARG A 246 33.36 -12.14 6.41
CA ARG A 246 32.30 -11.85 7.36
C ARG A 246 32.72 -10.85 8.45
N LEU A 247 33.94 -10.97 8.96
CA LEU A 247 34.52 -10.02 9.91
C LEU A 247 34.73 -8.64 9.28
N GLU A 248 35.13 -8.57 8.00
CA GLU A 248 35.22 -7.31 7.24
C GLU A 248 33.87 -6.57 7.18
N GLN A 249 32.79 -7.32 6.93
CA GLN A 249 31.43 -6.76 6.89
C GLN A 249 30.95 -6.27 8.26
N VAL A 250 31.18 -7.09 9.30
CA VAL A 250 30.70 -6.76 10.65
C VAL A 250 31.47 -5.61 11.28
N TYR A 251 32.82 -5.63 11.19
CA TYR A 251 33.70 -4.69 11.90
C TYR A 251 34.26 -3.56 11.05
N GLN A 252 33.91 -3.49 9.76
CA GLN A 252 34.39 -2.49 8.82
C GLN A 252 35.94 -2.45 8.78
N VAL A 253 36.55 -3.60 8.58
CA VAL A 253 38.00 -3.77 8.47
C VAL A 253 38.33 -4.43 7.14
N ARG A 254 39.60 -4.43 6.77
CA ARG A 254 40.11 -5.12 5.58
C ARG A 254 41.17 -6.16 5.99
N PHE A 255 41.03 -7.41 5.52
CA PHE A 255 42.04 -8.43 5.72
C PHE A 255 42.87 -8.62 4.46
N ILE A 256 44.21 -8.63 4.61
CA ILE A 256 45.16 -8.90 3.53
C ILE A 256 45.89 -10.20 3.87
N LEU A 257 45.58 -11.25 3.14
CA LEU A 257 46.26 -12.54 3.32
C LEU A 257 47.64 -12.51 2.61
N LYS A 258 48.70 -12.64 3.35
CA LYS A 258 50.10 -12.64 2.84
C LYS A 258 50.54 -14.01 2.31
N ASP A 259 49.82 -15.05 2.69
CA ASP A 259 50.08 -16.43 2.23
C ASP A 259 48.75 -17.07 1.77
N THR A 260 48.71 -17.55 0.54
CA THR A 260 47.53 -18.20 -0.04
C THR A 260 47.18 -19.51 0.64
N SER A 261 48.12 -20.18 1.29
CA SER A 261 47.88 -21.42 2.07
C SER A 261 46.99 -21.22 3.29
N ILE A 262 46.80 -19.98 3.75
CA ILE A 262 45.86 -19.63 4.83
C ILE A 262 44.41 -20.00 4.43
N ASN A 263 44.09 -19.99 3.15
CA ASN A 263 42.77 -20.40 2.63
C ASN A 263 42.46 -21.88 2.83
N LEU A 264 43.46 -22.70 3.12
CA LEU A 264 43.29 -24.15 3.37
C LEU A 264 42.82 -24.46 4.81
N PHE A 265 42.97 -23.50 5.73
CA PHE A 265 42.48 -23.67 7.06
C PHE A 265 40.98 -23.41 7.18
N THR A 266 40.34 -24.21 8.03
CA THR A 266 38.97 -24.01 8.48
C THR A 266 38.96 -23.69 9.95
N TYR A 267 37.90 -23.03 10.42
CA TYR A 267 37.78 -22.67 11.82
C TYR A 267 36.37 -22.89 12.32
N ARG A 268 36.27 -23.40 13.55
CA ARG A 268 35.00 -23.60 14.26
C ARG A 268 35.02 -22.82 15.56
N ALA A 269 34.14 -21.85 15.70
CA ALA A 269 33.98 -21.04 16.89
C ALA A 269 32.56 -20.45 16.98
N THR A 270 32.22 -19.95 18.16
CA THR A 270 31.02 -19.13 18.38
C THR A 270 31.44 -17.98 19.28
N PHE A 271 31.22 -16.76 18.79
CA PHE A 271 31.54 -15.51 19.50
C PHE A 271 30.22 -14.80 19.84
N LYS A 272 30.15 -14.25 21.06
CA LYS A 272 28.94 -13.57 21.55
C LYS A 272 29.35 -12.30 22.31
N GLY A 273 29.48 -11.20 21.56
CA GLY A 273 29.83 -9.89 22.12
C GLY A 273 31.34 -9.64 22.27
N GLU A 274 32.21 -10.56 21.79
CA GLU A 274 33.65 -10.34 21.74
C GLU A 274 33.97 -9.23 20.72
N THR A 275 34.98 -8.46 21.05
CA THR A 275 35.58 -7.46 20.17
C THR A 275 36.37 -8.12 19.04
N LEU A 276 36.63 -7.39 17.96
CA LEU A 276 37.45 -7.91 16.87
C LEU A 276 38.85 -8.37 17.38
N ASP A 277 39.49 -7.57 18.26
CA ASP A 277 40.82 -7.90 18.76
C ASP A 277 40.83 -9.18 19.57
N GLU A 278 39.80 -9.42 20.40
CA GLU A 278 39.64 -10.68 21.14
C GLU A 278 39.44 -11.87 20.19
N ILE A 279 38.60 -11.69 19.12
CA ILE A 279 38.39 -12.73 18.10
C ILE A 279 39.71 -13.07 17.41
N LEU A 280 40.52 -12.08 17.03
CA LEU A 280 41.81 -12.29 16.37
C LEU A 280 42.81 -12.97 17.29
N ASP A 281 42.83 -12.62 18.58
CA ASP A 281 43.67 -13.26 19.59
C ASP A 281 43.31 -14.76 19.73
N TYR A 282 42.01 -15.08 19.87
CA TYR A 282 41.55 -16.48 19.94
C TYR A 282 41.89 -17.28 18.68
N MET A 283 41.74 -16.65 17.50
CA MET A 283 42.12 -17.30 16.24
C MET A 283 43.62 -17.55 16.16
N GLY A 284 44.46 -16.58 16.53
CA GLY A 284 45.92 -16.71 16.55
C GLY A 284 46.43 -17.76 17.55
N MET A 285 45.70 -17.98 18.66
CA MET A 285 46.01 -19.06 19.61
C MET A 285 45.63 -20.44 19.10
N SER A 286 44.63 -20.52 18.25
CA SER A 286 44.04 -21.80 17.81
C SER A 286 44.55 -22.29 16.45
N ILE A 287 45.06 -21.40 15.63
CA ILE A 287 45.52 -21.67 14.25
C ILE A 287 46.92 -21.06 14.08
N PRO A 288 47.81 -21.65 13.25
CA PRO A 288 49.18 -21.14 13.06
C PRO A 288 49.17 -19.90 12.14
N ILE A 289 48.54 -18.78 12.61
CA ILE A 289 48.46 -17.49 11.95
C ILE A 289 48.78 -16.36 12.93
N THR A 290 49.29 -15.27 12.40
CA THR A 290 49.56 -14.04 13.14
C THR A 290 48.92 -12.85 12.43
N PHE A 291 48.39 -11.93 13.21
CA PHE A 291 47.77 -10.71 12.73
C PHE A 291 48.64 -9.50 12.99
N ARG A 292 48.77 -8.61 12.03
CA ARG A 292 49.40 -7.28 12.15
C ARG A 292 48.48 -6.20 11.66
N THR A 293 48.17 -5.24 12.55
CA THR A 293 47.43 -4.06 12.16
C THR A 293 48.40 -3.08 11.46
N THR A 294 48.05 -2.68 10.26
CA THR A 294 48.72 -1.60 9.53
C THR A 294 47.91 -0.32 9.62
N GLU A 295 48.55 0.83 9.40
CA GLU A 295 47.86 2.12 9.44
C GLU A 295 46.71 2.20 8.48
N THR A 296 45.70 2.95 8.85
CA THR A 296 44.40 3.10 8.19
C THR A 296 44.59 3.78 6.83
N GLU A 297 44.29 3.11 5.74
CA GLU A 297 44.18 3.73 4.41
C GLU A 297 42.87 4.49 4.30
N LYS A 298 42.92 5.71 3.73
CA LYS A 298 41.74 6.49 3.38
C LYS A 298 41.14 5.93 2.09
N GLU A 299 39.99 5.33 2.16
CA GLU A 299 39.28 4.85 0.96
C GLU A 299 38.20 5.86 0.56
N GLY A 300 38.42 6.53 -0.58
CA GLY A 300 37.44 7.43 -1.22
C GLY A 300 37.41 8.86 -0.67
N ASN A 301 36.50 9.66 -1.25
CA ASN A 301 36.30 11.09 -0.92
C ASN A 301 35.61 11.30 0.45
N ASP A 302 34.96 10.26 1.01
CA ASP A 302 34.41 10.24 2.36
C ASP A 302 35.43 9.58 3.29
N SER A 303 35.92 10.34 4.25
CA SER A 303 37.01 10.06 5.19
C SER A 303 36.73 8.89 6.14
N ILE A 304 36.35 7.72 5.65
CA ILE A 304 36.16 6.52 6.45
C ILE A 304 37.53 5.85 6.58
N ASN A 305 38.08 5.86 7.79
CA ASN A 305 39.32 5.16 8.11
C ASN A 305 39.03 3.66 8.25
N VAL A 306 39.36 2.85 7.24
CA VAL A 306 39.23 1.39 7.31
C VAL A 306 40.52 0.80 7.89
N ARG A 307 40.41 0.12 9.05
CA ARG A 307 41.53 -0.58 9.69
C ARG A 307 41.95 -1.77 8.80
N THR A 308 43.20 -1.83 8.39
CA THR A 308 43.76 -2.94 7.61
C THR A 308 44.54 -3.89 8.51
N ILE A 309 44.26 -5.19 8.34
CA ILE A 309 44.85 -6.29 9.13
C ILE A 309 45.51 -7.25 8.16
N GLU A 310 46.82 -7.36 8.26
CA GLU A 310 47.61 -8.33 7.51
C GLU A 310 47.65 -9.64 8.24
N VAL A 311 47.41 -10.74 7.53
CA VAL A 311 47.41 -12.10 8.06
C VAL A 311 48.59 -12.87 7.53
N TYR A 312 49.43 -13.36 8.41
CA TYR A 312 50.62 -14.15 8.11
C TYR A 312 50.42 -15.60 8.59
N LYS A 313 51.03 -16.54 7.90
CA LYS A 313 51.14 -17.92 8.37
C LYS A 313 52.41 -18.01 9.23
N ASN A 314 52.31 -18.69 10.40
CA ASN A 314 53.43 -18.99 11.27
C ASN A 314 54.24 -20.19 10.76
#